data_acd40ac7998f8a0b3b061f3e44c697d6
#
_entry.id   acd40ac7998f8a0b3b061f3e44c697d6
#
_cell.length_a   1.000
_cell.length_b   1.000
_cell.length_c   1.000
_cell.angle_alpha   90.00
_cell.angle_beta   90.00
_cell.angle_gamma   90.00
#
_symmetry.space_group_name_H-M   'P 1'
#
loop_
_entity.id
_entity.type
_entity.pdbx_description
1 polymer ?
#
loop_
_entity_poly.entity_id
_entity_poly.type
_entity_poly.pdbx_seq_one_letter_code
_entity_poly.pdbx_strand_id
1 'polypeptide(L)'
;LPVWPNMHVSLQPRGEPSQWQSTAPALEARAALPSWDAYCDMAKQVRSKAPVPPRTAAAGLADHLVFTTLGTGSSAPSKYRNVLSTLIEMPGDGYVVLDAGESTYFQLARRFGPGMHGWDGVGVDRILRDLRLLFVSHIHGDHHMGVARLLLERRKLRPTEPLVLVANNYTRVCLAEYDALEDLGLRDMHVFDSASLDWQRGDRTWEAGALARLE
;
A
#
# COMPACT_ATOMS: atom_id res chain seq x y z
N LEU A 1 -6.09 -4.01 -23.77
CA LEU A 1 -4.67 -4.25 -24.04
C LEU A 1 -3.93 -4.42 -22.71
N PRO A 2 -3.05 -5.43 -22.58
CA PRO A 2 -2.29 -5.62 -21.36
C PRO A 2 -1.31 -4.46 -21.16
N VAL A 3 -1.45 -3.74 -20.06
CA VAL A 3 -0.46 -2.75 -19.63
C VAL A 3 0.54 -3.47 -18.72
N TRP A 4 1.77 -3.63 -19.18
CA TRP A 4 2.85 -4.23 -18.40
C TRP A 4 3.47 -3.18 -17.46
N PRO A 5 3.96 -3.56 -16.28
CA PRO A 5 4.77 -2.65 -15.47
C PRO A 5 5.93 -2.11 -16.32
N ASN A 6 6.10 -0.80 -16.34
CA ASN A 6 7.08 -0.06 -17.16
C ASN A 6 6.71 0.16 -18.64
N MET A 7 5.46 -0.02 -19.05
CA MET A 7 5.03 0.47 -20.36
C MET A 7 4.84 2.00 -20.33
N HIS A 8 5.52 2.69 -21.22
CA HIS A 8 5.16 4.06 -21.56
C HIS A 8 3.89 4.04 -22.41
N VAL A 9 2.78 4.46 -21.84
CA VAL A 9 1.55 4.69 -22.61
C VAL A 9 1.54 6.15 -23.03
N SER A 10 1.77 6.39 -24.32
CA SER A 10 1.52 7.70 -24.89
C SER A 10 0.00 7.88 -25.03
N LEU A 11 -0.59 8.75 -24.24
CA LEU A 11 -1.99 9.12 -24.36
C LEU A 11 -2.11 10.08 -25.56
N GLN A 12 -2.51 9.56 -26.71
CA GLN A 12 -2.91 10.40 -27.83
C GLN A 12 -4.36 10.88 -27.63
N PRO A 13 -4.69 12.14 -27.99
CA PRO A 13 -6.07 12.59 -28.02
C PRO A 13 -6.89 11.69 -28.93
N ARG A 14 -8.18 11.52 -28.60
CA ARG A 14 -9.12 10.64 -29.29
C ARG A 14 -9.01 10.72 -30.81
N GLY A 15 -8.29 9.78 -31.39
CA GLY A 15 -8.16 9.50 -32.80
C GLY A 15 -8.31 7.99 -32.99
N GLU A 16 -8.62 7.55 -34.16
CA GLU A 16 -9.07 6.22 -34.53
C GLU A 16 -8.41 5.02 -33.81
N PRO A 17 -9.18 3.99 -33.41
CA PRO A 17 -8.70 2.83 -32.64
C PRO A 17 -7.68 1.93 -33.36
N SER A 18 -7.43 2.16 -34.62
CA SER A 18 -6.66 1.27 -35.50
C SER A 18 -5.15 1.34 -35.38
N GLN A 19 -4.59 2.20 -34.53
CA GLN A 19 -3.13 2.40 -34.48
C GLN A 19 -2.46 1.92 -33.16
N TRP A 20 -3.11 1.08 -32.37
CA TRP A 20 -2.48 0.50 -31.20
C TRP A 20 -1.53 -0.63 -31.60
N GLN A 21 -0.28 -0.33 -31.82
CA GLN A 21 0.74 -1.35 -31.94
C GLN A 21 1.10 -1.86 -30.55
N SER A 22 0.72 -3.10 -30.23
CA SER A 22 1.18 -3.79 -29.05
C SER A 22 2.64 -4.21 -29.23
N THR A 23 3.54 -3.66 -28.47
CA THR A 23 4.93 -4.16 -28.33
C THR A 23 5.03 -5.30 -27.32
N ALA A 24 3.90 -5.85 -26.87
CA ALA A 24 3.90 -7.01 -25.99
C ALA A 24 4.52 -8.21 -26.72
N PRO A 25 5.44 -8.95 -26.10
CA PRO A 25 5.94 -10.20 -26.66
C PRO A 25 4.77 -11.15 -26.94
N ALA A 26 4.84 -11.86 -28.05
CA ALA A 26 3.78 -12.73 -28.54
C ALA A 26 3.27 -13.66 -27.43
N LEU A 27 1.97 -13.95 -27.48
CA LEU A 27 1.26 -14.83 -26.51
C LEU A 27 1.89 -16.22 -26.35
N GLU A 28 2.71 -16.65 -27.28
CA GLU A 28 3.45 -17.92 -27.26
C GLU A 28 4.51 -17.98 -26.14
N ALA A 29 5.01 -16.87 -25.65
CA ALA A 29 5.89 -16.82 -24.47
C ALA A 29 5.18 -17.13 -23.14
N ARG A 30 3.86 -17.37 -23.16
CA ARG A 30 3.06 -17.72 -21.97
C ARG A 30 3.06 -19.20 -21.59
N ALA A 31 3.69 -20.07 -22.36
CA ALA A 31 3.62 -21.52 -22.16
C ALA A 31 4.37 -22.02 -20.92
N ALA A 32 5.23 -21.21 -20.32
CA ALA A 32 5.88 -21.54 -19.06
C ALA A 32 5.84 -20.33 -18.14
N LEU A 33 4.90 -20.34 -17.19
CA LEU A 33 5.04 -19.47 -16.02
C LEU A 33 6.34 -19.87 -15.32
N PRO A 34 7.29 -18.95 -15.12
CA PRO A 34 8.51 -19.27 -14.37
C PRO A 34 8.13 -19.83 -13.01
N SER A 35 8.92 -20.77 -12.50
CA SER A 35 8.82 -21.17 -11.11
C SER A 35 8.92 -19.92 -10.21
N TRP A 36 8.41 -20.00 -8.97
CA TRP A 36 8.51 -18.89 -8.03
C TRP A 36 9.96 -18.40 -7.87
N ASP A 37 10.92 -19.31 -7.85
CA ASP A 37 12.35 -19.00 -7.75
C ASP A 37 12.85 -18.22 -8.98
N ALA A 38 12.47 -18.66 -10.17
CA ALA A 38 12.82 -17.95 -11.41
C ALA A 38 12.17 -16.54 -11.48
N TYR A 39 10.96 -16.39 -10.93
CA TYR A 39 10.33 -15.08 -10.79
C TYR A 39 11.10 -14.18 -9.81
N CYS A 40 11.52 -14.73 -8.67
CA CYS A 40 12.33 -14.00 -7.69
C CYS A 40 13.68 -13.55 -8.28
N ASP A 41 14.32 -14.41 -9.05
CA ASP A 41 15.60 -14.07 -9.69
C ASP A 41 15.44 -13.02 -10.80
N MET A 42 14.39 -13.08 -11.58
CA MET A 42 14.03 -12.01 -12.51
C MET A 42 13.76 -10.68 -11.79
N ALA A 43 13.04 -10.72 -10.68
CA ALA A 43 12.75 -9.54 -9.89
C ALA A 43 14.04 -8.89 -9.32
N LYS A 44 14.99 -9.71 -8.86
CA LYS A 44 16.32 -9.25 -8.42
C LYS A 44 17.10 -8.60 -9.57
N GLN A 45 17.10 -9.23 -10.75
CA GLN A 45 17.79 -8.71 -11.93
C GLN A 45 17.21 -7.37 -12.43
N VAL A 46 15.88 -7.24 -12.42
CA VAL A 46 15.21 -5.98 -12.80
C VAL A 46 15.58 -4.88 -11.81
N ARG A 47 15.60 -5.21 -10.50
CA ARG A 47 15.99 -4.26 -9.46
C ARG A 47 17.45 -3.81 -9.55
N SER A 48 18.36 -4.74 -9.84
CA SER A 48 19.78 -4.39 -9.99
C SER A 48 20.04 -3.43 -11.16
N LYS A 49 19.13 -3.37 -12.13
CA LYS A 49 19.19 -2.48 -13.29
C LYS A 49 18.37 -1.20 -13.13
N ALA A 50 17.46 -1.15 -12.16
CA ALA A 50 16.69 0.06 -11.89
C ALA A 50 17.57 1.06 -11.12
N PRO A 51 17.68 2.32 -11.57
CA PRO A 51 18.41 3.32 -10.82
C PRO A 51 17.68 3.54 -9.49
N VAL A 52 18.30 3.12 -8.40
CA VAL A 52 17.85 3.49 -7.06
C VAL A 52 18.28 4.95 -6.88
N PRO A 53 17.34 5.88 -6.65
CA PRO A 53 17.72 7.25 -6.35
C PRO A 53 18.62 7.25 -5.12
N PRO A 54 19.76 7.98 -5.14
CA PRO A 54 20.66 8.01 -4.00
C PRO A 54 19.91 8.53 -2.76
N ARG A 55 19.95 7.77 -1.67
CA ARG A 55 19.50 8.22 -0.36
C ARG A 55 20.50 9.24 0.15
N THR A 56 20.30 10.51 -0.15
CA THR A 56 21.16 11.58 0.36
C THR A 56 20.73 11.96 1.78
N ALA A 57 21.61 11.79 2.71
CA ALA A 57 21.40 11.87 4.17
C ALA A 57 21.47 13.30 4.75
N ALA A 58 20.98 14.35 4.09
CA ALA A 58 21.24 15.69 4.57
C ALA A 58 20.15 16.75 4.34
N ALA A 59 18.90 16.38 4.14
CA ALA A 59 17.83 17.37 3.96
C ALA A 59 16.71 17.15 4.98
N GLY A 60 15.86 18.12 5.19
CA GLY A 60 14.76 18.03 6.17
C GLY A 60 13.77 16.90 5.88
N LEU A 61 12.92 16.53 6.82
CA LEU A 61 11.99 15.41 6.73
C LEU A 61 11.18 15.38 5.43
N ALA A 62 10.77 16.55 4.94
CA ALA A 62 10.01 16.71 3.71
C ALA A 62 10.78 16.31 2.43
N ASP A 63 12.11 16.34 2.47
CA ASP A 63 12.96 16.08 1.31
C ASP A 63 13.25 14.58 1.11
N HIS A 64 12.78 13.74 2.04
CA HIS A 64 13.11 12.31 2.06
C HIS A 64 11.91 11.38 2.04
N LEU A 65 10.70 11.88 1.94
CA LEU A 65 9.52 11.03 1.81
C LEU A 65 9.57 10.25 0.50
N VAL A 66 9.47 8.93 0.60
CA VAL A 66 9.41 8.06 -0.57
C VAL A 66 7.99 7.54 -0.77
N PHE A 67 7.41 7.87 -1.92
CA PHE A 67 6.09 7.40 -2.31
C PHE A 67 6.22 6.17 -3.21
N THR A 68 5.57 5.08 -2.83
CA THR A 68 5.48 3.86 -3.63
C THR A 68 4.03 3.55 -3.91
N THR A 69 3.61 3.64 -5.17
CA THR A 69 2.28 3.18 -5.58
C THR A 69 2.26 1.66 -5.66
N LEU A 70 1.42 1.02 -4.85
CA LEU A 70 1.24 -0.43 -4.82
C LEU A 70 0.14 -0.89 -5.77
N GLY A 71 -0.78 0.01 -6.08
CA GLY A 71 -1.85 -0.18 -7.03
C GLY A 71 -2.47 1.14 -7.44
N THR A 72 -2.95 1.22 -8.68
CA THR A 72 -3.56 2.41 -9.30
C THR A 72 -4.81 2.06 -10.10
N GLY A 73 -5.30 0.84 -9.96
CA GLY A 73 -6.57 0.40 -10.56
C GLY A 73 -7.75 0.92 -9.77
N SER A 74 -8.91 0.96 -10.39
CA SER A 74 -10.19 1.33 -9.79
C SER A 74 -11.15 0.16 -9.85
N SER A 75 -12.06 0.07 -8.89
CA SER A 75 -13.16 -0.87 -8.77
C SER A 75 -12.74 -2.32 -8.48
N ALA A 76 -11.91 -2.95 -9.31
CA ALA A 76 -11.49 -4.34 -9.12
C ALA A 76 -10.04 -4.56 -9.58
N PRO A 77 -9.32 -5.50 -8.93
CA PRO A 77 -7.99 -5.88 -9.41
C PRO A 77 -8.03 -6.43 -10.82
N SER A 78 -7.06 -6.09 -11.62
CA SER A 78 -6.90 -6.65 -12.96
C SER A 78 -5.59 -7.42 -13.05
N LYS A 79 -5.45 -8.23 -14.11
CA LYS A 79 -4.21 -8.96 -14.41
C LYS A 79 -2.97 -8.04 -14.45
N TYR A 80 -3.16 -6.77 -14.76
CA TYR A 80 -2.07 -5.86 -15.07
C TYR A 80 -1.85 -4.80 -13.99
N ARG A 81 -2.85 -4.56 -13.15
CA ARG A 81 -2.84 -3.47 -12.19
C ARG A 81 -3.71 -3.81 -10.98
N ASN A 82 -3.14 -3.68 -9.80
CA ASN A 82 -3.88 -3.80 -8.57
C ASN A 82 -4.70 -2.53 -8.29
N VAL A 83 -5.69 -2.64 -7.43
CA VAL A 83 -6.51 -1.54 -6.94
C VAL A 83 -5.71 -0.61 -6.02
N LEU A 84 -6.31 0.48 -5.60
CA LEU A 84 -5.66 1.60 -4.96
C LEU A 84 -4.95 1.23 -3.66
N SER A 85 -3.67 1.57 -3.61
CA SER A 85 -2.88 1.64 -2.38
C SER A 85 -1.57 2.39 -2.64
N THR A 86 -1.18 3.23 -1.69
CA THR A 86 0.09 3.96 -1.72
C THR A 86 0.81 3.82 -0.40
N LEU A 87 2.07 3.41 -0.43
CA LEU A 87 2.97 3.42 0.71
C LEU A 87 3.78 4.71 0.71
N ILE A 88 3.88 5.35 1.86
CA ILE A 88 4.79 6.46 2.12
C ILE A 88 5.82 5.97 3.15
N GLU A 89 7.09 6.03 2.79
CA GLU A 89 8.19 5.80 3.71
C GLU A 89 8.63 7.15 4.30
N MET A 90 8.68 7.21 5.63
CA MET A 90 9.19 8.33 6.41
C MET A 90 10.50 7.89 7.07
N PRO A 91 11.67 8.26 6.52
CA PRO A 91 12.96 7.81 7.05
C PRO A 91 13.14 8.20 8.52
N GLY A 92 13.35 7.19 9.37
CA GLY A 92 13.47 7.37 10.81
C GLY A 92 12.16 7.24 11.61
N ASP A 93 10.99 7.45 10.98
CA ASP A 93 9.69 7.48 11.65
C ASP A 93 8.78 6.29 11.31
N GLY A 94 9.05 5.58 10.22
CA GLY A 94 8.29 4.40 9.81
C GLY A 94 7.50 4.60 8.51
N TYR A 95 6.28 4.07 8.47
CA TYR A 95 5.51 3.97 7.23
C TYR A 95 4.07 4.46 7.40
N VAL A 96 3.51 4.99 6.31
CA VAL A 96 2.11 5.33 6.17
C VAL A 96 1.54 4.61 4.96
N VAL A 97 0.34 4.06 5.09
CA VAL A 97 -0.42 3.50 3.96
C VAL A 97 -1.66 4.34 3.73
N LEU A 98 -1.81 4.81 2.50
CA LEU A 98 -3.00 5.50 2.03
C LEU A 98 -3.80 4.57 1.14
N ASP A 99 -4.97 4.20 1.59
CA ASP A 99 -5.85 3.17 1.07
C ASP A 99 -5.18 1.79 0.98
N ALA A 100 -5.94 0.77 1.19
CA ALA A 100 -5.49 -0.60 1.12
C ALA A 100 -6.58 -1.47 0.47
N GLY A 101 -6.66 -1.41 -0.83
CA GLY A 101 -7.54 -2.26 -1.61
C GLY A 101 -7.09 -3.72 -1.59
N GLU A 102 -7.85 -4.57 -2.23
CA GLU A 102 -7.57 -6.01 -2.29
C GLU A 102 -6.12 -6.29 -2.69
N SER A 103 -5.52 -7.29 -2.07
CA SER A 103 -4.15 -7.75 -2.36
C SER A 103 -3.01 -6.76 -2.02
N THR A 104 -3.25 -5.67 -1.30
CA THR A 104 -2.20 -4.71 -0.92
C THR A 104 -1.04 -5.38 -0.18
N TYR A 105 -1.30 -6.32 0.73
CA TYR A 105 -0.25 -7.12 1.39
C TYR A 105 0.68 -7.81 0.39
N PHE A 106 0.10 -8.45 -0.63
CA PHE A 106 0.88 -9.16 -1.64
C PHE A 106 1.66 -8.20 -2.54
N GLN A 107 1.16 -6.99 -2.78
CA GLN A 107 1.91 -5.96 -3.51
C GLN A 107 3.10 -5.47 -2.69
N LEU A 108 2.95 -5.30 -1.37
CA LEU A 108 4.06 -5.01 -0.47
C LEU A 108 5.10 -6.14 -0.49
N ALA A 109 4.66 -7.40 -0.30
CA ALA A 109 5.55 -8.56 -0.34
C ALA A 109 6.27 -8.70 -1.69
N ARG A 110 5.58 -8.42 -2.78
CA ARG A 110 6.14 -8.44 -4.14
C ARG A 110 7.18 -7.35 -4.36
N ARG A 111 6.91 -6.14 -3.86
CA ARG A 111 7.81 -4.99 -4.03
C ARG A 111 9.03 -5.07 -3.12
N PHE A 112 8.84 -5.43 -1.87
CA PHE A 112 9.88 -5.35 -0.83
C PHE A 112 10.46 -6.72 -0.44
N GLY A 113 9.77 -7.80 -0.74
CA GLY A 113 10.14 -9.16 -0.34
C GLY A 113 9.52 -9.58 1.00
N PRO A 114 9.56 -10.89 1.28
CA PRO A 114 9.00 -11.45 2.51
C PRO A 114 9.90 -11.17 3.71
N GLY A 115 9.32 -11.31 4.91
CA GLY A 115 10.03 -11.21 6.18
C GLY A 115 10.49 -9.80 6.52
N MET A 116 11.44 -9.73 7.46
CA MET A 116 11.94 -8.46 7.99
C MET A 116 12.91 -7.75 7.06
N HIS A 117 13.71 -8.49 6.34
CA HIS A 117 14.80 -7.95 5.53
C HIS A 117 14.47 -7.83 4.04
N GLY A 118 13.51 -8.60 3.54
CA GLY A 118 13.05 -8.55 2.16
C GLY A 118 14.17 -8.70 1.13
N TRP A 119 14.01 -7.97 -0.01
CA TRP A 119 14.96 -8.03 -1.11
C TRP A 119 16.16 -7.09 -0.91
N ASP A 120 15.92 -5.90 -0.35
CA ASP A 120 16.88 -4.79 -0.28
C ASP A 120 17.07 -4.29 1.18
N GLY A 121 17.00 -5.18 2.15
CA GLY A 121 17.17 -4.86 3.57
C GLY A 121 15.88 -4.47 4.31
N VAL A 122 14.78 -4.24 3.59
CA VAL A 122 13.45 -3.95 4.16
C VAL A 122 12.42 -4.86 3.51
N GLY A 123 11.81 -5.74 4.30
CA GLY A 123 10.75 -6.62 3.85
C GLY A 123 9.37 -6.19 4.34
N VAL A 124 8.34 -6.89 3.88
CA VAL A 124 6.94 -6.59 4.20
C VAL A 124 6.69 -6.61 5.71
N ASP A 125 7.29 -7.55 6.44
CA ASP A 125 7.10 -7.66 7.88
C ASP A 125 7.70 -6.44 8.62
N ARG A 126 8.82 -5.92 8.15
CA ARG A 126 9.42 -4.69 8.67
C ARG A 126 8.48 -3.50 8.46
N ILE A 127 7.92 -3.37 7.25
CA ILE A 127 6.98 -2.30 6.91
C ILE A 127 5.74 -2.37 7.80
N LEU A 128 5.15 -3.56 7.95
CA LEU A 128 3.95 -3.74 8.77
C LEU A 128 4.22 -3.50 10.25
N ARG A 129 5.35 -3.95 10.78
CA ARG A 129 5.72 -3.71 12.17
C ARG A 129 5.89 -2.23 12.48
N ASP A 130 6.56 -1.50 11.58
CA ASP A 130 6.89 -0.09 11.73
C ASP A 130 5.83 0.84 11.07
N LEU A 131 4.64 0.30 10.73
CA LEU A 131 3.51 1.06 10.19
C LEU A 131 2.91 1.95 11.27
N ARG A 132 2.87 3.26 11.03
CA ARG A 132 2.39 4.30 11.95
C ARG A 132 0.95 4.71 11.68
N LEU A 133 0.59 4.83 10.41
CA LEU A 133 -0.72 5.29 9.99
C LEU A 133 -1.25 4.45 8.84
N LEU A 134 -2.50 4.04 8.96
CA LEU A 134 -3.30 3.50 7.87
C LEU A 134 -4.52 4.40 7.68
N PHE A 135 -4.60 5.07 6.56
CA PHE A 135 -5.71 5.93 6.18
C PHE A 135 -6.56 5.25 5.12
N VAL A 136 -7.87 5.17 5.34
CA VAL A 136 -8.84 4.66 4.38
C VAL A 136 -9.78 5.80 3.99
N SER A 137 -9.74 6.19 2.73
CA SER A 137 -10.48 7.34 2.23
C SER A 137 -12.00 7.13 2.28
N HIS A 138 -12.48 5.96 1.87
CA HIS A 138 -13.90 5.61 1.85
C HIS A 138 -14.15 4.09 1.76
N ILE A 139 -15.42 3.68 1.82
CA ILE A 139 -15.83 2.28 1.95
C ILE A 139 -15.80 1.46 0.65
N HIS A 140 -15.48 2.01 -0.49
CA HIS A 140 -15.41 1.21 -1.71
C HIS A 140 -14.33 0.11 -1.60
N GLY A 141 -14.63 -1.08 -2.13
CA GLY A 141 -13.81 -2.27 -1.96
C GLY A 141 -12.36 -2.11 -2.42
N ASP A 142 -12.15 -1.38 -3.51
CA ASP A 142 -10.84 -1.06 -4.06
C ASP A 142 -9.98 -0.15 -3.16
N HIS A 143 -10.53 0.37 -2.06
CA HIS A 143 -9.83 1.20 -1.09
C HIS A 143 -9.63 0.53 0.29
N HIS A 144 -10.46 -0.47 0.67
CA HIS A 144 -10.42 -0.98 2.04
C HIS A 144 -10.31 -2.51 2.17
N MET A 145 -10.64 -3.31 1.14
CA MET A 145 -10.74 -4.78 1.29
C MET A 145 -9.42 -5.46 1.70
N GLY A 146 -8.29 -4.83 1.50
CA GLY A 146 -6.99 -5.33 1.95
C GLY A 146 -6.64 -4.99 3.40
N VAL A 147 -7.39 -4.10 4.06
CA VAL A 147 -7.08 -3.61 5.41
C VAL A 147 -7.03 -4.75 6.42
N ALA A 148 -8.07 -5.58 6.49
CA ALA A 148 -8.12 -6.69 7.44
C ALA A 148 -6.89 -7.60 7.33
N ARG A 149 -6.44 -7.91 6.11
CA ARG A 149 -5.22 -8.71 5.90
C ARG A 149 -3.96 -8.01 6.39
N LEU A 150 -3.81 -6.71 6.16
CA LEU A 150 -2.66 -5.95 6.69
C LEU A 150 -2.63 -5.97 8.22
N LEU A 151 -3.79 -5.78 8.86
CA LEU A 151 -3.92 -5.78 10.31
C LEU A 151 -3.61 -7.17 10.90
N LEU A 152 -4.13 -8.24 10.32
CA LEU A 152 -3.83 -9.61 10.72
C LEU A 152 -2.33 -9.94 10.65
N GLU A 153 -1.69 -9.60 9.55
CA GLU A 153 -0.25 -9.85 9.40
C GLU A 153 0.57 -8.99 10.36
N ARG A 154 0.18 -7.73 10.55
CA ARG A 154 0.81 -6.86 11.55
C ARG A 154 0.66 -7.41 12.97
N ARG A 155 -0.53 -7.90 13.34
CA ARG A 155 -0.81 -8.48 14.66
C ARG A 155 0.14 -9.62 15.01
N LYS A 156 0.46 -10.48 14.05
CA LYS A 156 1.40 -11.61 14.21
C LYS A 156 2.82 -11.15 14.58
N LEU A 157 3.21 -9.96 14.14
CA LEU A 157 4.55 -9.39 14.37
C LEU A 157 4.70 -8.76 15.76
N ARG A 158 3.62 -8.67 16.53
CA ARG A 158 3.58 -8.10 17.89
C ARG A 158 4.28 -6.72 17.95
N PRO A 159 3.80 -5.74 17.19
CA PRO A 159 4.41 -4.40 17.18
C PRO A 159 4.31 -3.76 18.57
N THR A 160 5.33 -3.01 18.93
CA THR A 160 5.38 -2.28 20.22
C THR A 160 4.62 -0.95 20.14
N GLU A 161 4.59 -0.35 18.95
CA GLU A 161 3.95 0.94 18.73
C GLU A 161 2.52 0.77 18.26
N PRO A 162 1.57 1.53 18.79
CA PRO A 162 0.19 1.52 18.30
C PRO A 162 0.11 2.02 16.86
N LEU A 163 -0.82 1.47 16.11
CA LEU A 163 -1.18 1.96 14.79
C LEU A 163 -2.27 3.01 14.91
N VAL A 164 -2.14 4.10 14.19
CA VAL A 164 -3.23 5.04 13.95
C VAL A 164 -4.02 4.55 12.73
N LEU A 165 -5.29 4.23 12.92
CA LEU A 165 -6.22 3.89 11.85
C LEU A 165 -7.24 5.02 11.68
N VAL A 166 -7.23 5.64 10.51
CA VAL A 166 -8.23 6.66 10.14
C VAL A 166 -9.12 6.09 9.06
N ALA A 167 -10.40 5.96 9.33
CA ALA A 167 -11.37 5.41 8.37
C ALA A 167 -12.76 5.98 8.64
N ASN A 168 -13.63 5.96 7.62
CA ASN A 168 -15.03 6.34 7.82
C ASN A 168 -15.76 5.30 8.68
N ASN A 169 -16.92 5.69 9.20
CA ASN A 169 -17.70 4.86 10.11
C ASN A 169 -18.04 3.48 9.51
N TYR A 170 -18.39 3.40 8.24
CA TYR A 170 -18.76 2.12 7.60
C TYR A 170 -17.57 1.15 7.54
N THR A 171 -16.38 1.63 7.16
CA THR A 171 -15.16 0.81 7.18
C THR A 171 -14.85 0.33 8.60
N ARG A 172 -15.02 1.20 9.61
CA ARG A 172 -14.80 0.85 11.02
C ARG A 172 -15.74 -0.26 11.50
N VAL A 173 -17.02 -0.18 11.15
CA VAL A 173 -18.00 -1.24 11.46
C VAL A 173 -17.61 -2.56 10.81
N CYS A 174 -17.27 -2.56 9.52
CA CYS A 174 -16.79 -3.77 8.83
C CYS A 174 -15.55 -4.37 9.53
N LEU A 175 -14.59 -3.54 9.91
CA LEU A 175 -13.39 -4.03 10.60
C LEU A 175 -13.71 -4.57 11.99
N ALA A 176 -14.65 -3.98 12.72
CA ALA A 176 -15.10 -4.49 14.02
C ALA A 176 -15.81 -5.86 13.89
N GLU A 177 -16.56 -6.09 12.82
CA GLU A 177 -17.14 -7.39 12.52
C GLU A 177 -16.05 -8.45 12.21
N TYR A 178 -15.01 -8.08 11.46
CA TYR A 178 -13.86 -8.96 11.25
C TYR A 178 -13.10 -9.24 12.55
N ASP A 179 -12.87 -8.22 13.38
CA ASP A 179 -12.15 -8.35 14.66
C ASP A 179 -12.88 -9.28 15.64
N ALA A 180 -14.22 -9.36 15.53
CA ALA A 180 -15.02 -10.31 16.31
C ALA A 180 -14.83 -11.77 15.89
N LEU A 181 -14.37 -12.02 14.66
CA LEU A 181 -14.11 -13.35 14.13
C LEU A 181 -12.63 -13.73 14.28
N GLU A 182 -11.74 -12.79 14.06
CA GLU A 182 -10.29 -12.99 14.13
C GLU A 182 -9.61 -11.70 14.61
N ASP A 183 -8.85 -11.78 15.70
CA ASP A 183 -8.19 -10.64 16.36
C ASP A 183 -7.32 -9.82 15.40
N LEU A 184 -7.85 -8.70 14.92
CA LEU A 184 -7.14 -7.71 14.12
C LEU A 184 -6.25 -6.79 14.97
N GLY A 185 -6.43 -6.81 16.28
CA GLY A 185 -5.74 -5.94 17.22
C GLY A 185 -6.31 -4.53 17.30
N LEU A 186 -7.58 -4.32 16.95
CA LEU A 186 -8.21 -2.98 16.98
C LEU A 186 -8.16 -2.32 18.36
N ARG A 187 -8.17 -3.13 19.43
CA ARG A 187 -8.08 -2.63 20.82
C ARG A 187 -6.73 -1.96 21.14
N ASP A 188 -5.69 -2.34 20.43
CA ASP A 188 -4.32 -1.86 20.63
C ASP A 188 -3.99 -0.74 19.62
N MET A 189 -4.99 -0.17 18.95
CA MET A 189 -4.84 0.87 17.94
C MET A 189 -5.56 2.15 18.34
N HIS A 190 -5.14 3.27 17.78
CA HIS A 190 -5.86 4.52 17.82
C HIS A 190 -6.77 4.62 16.59
N VAL A 191 -8.06 4.41 16.78
CA VAL A 191 -9.04 4.38 15.68
C VAL A 191 -9.82 5.68 15.63
N PHE A 192 -9.71 6.42 14.54
CA PHE A 192 -10.38 7.70 14.31
C PHE A 192 -11.39 7.60 13.18
N ASP A 193 -12.52 8.32 13.34
CA ASP A 193 -13.44 8.54 12.24
C ASP A 193 -12.90 9.65 11.33
N SER A 194 -12.77 9.39 10.03
CA SER A 194 -12.32 10.39 9.06
C SER A 194 -13.20 11.64 9.05
N ALA A 195 -14.49 11.51 9.39
CA ALA A 195 -15.40 12.65 9.51
C ALA A 195 -15.01 13.61 10.64
N SER A 196 -14.31 13.14 11.68
CA SER A 196 -13.81 14.01 12.76
C SER A 196 -12.64 14.90 12.34
N LEU A 197 -12.02 14.61 11.19
CA LEU A 197 -10.92 15.40 10.62
C LEU A 197 -11.42 16.52 9.69
N ASP A 198 -12.76 16.66 9.53
CA ASP A 198 -13.33 17.71 8.70
C ASP A 198 -13.21 19.08 9.40
N TRP A 199 -12.25 19.90 8.95
CA TRP A 199 -11.99 21.23 9.48
C TRP A 199 -13.16 22.21 9.32
N GLN A 200 -14.12 21.95 8.43
CA GLN A 200 -15.29 22.80 8.20
C GLN A 200 -16.38 22.61 9.27
N ARG A 201 -16.35 21.53 10.04
CA ARG A 201 -17.35 21.25 11.09
C ARG A 201 -17.24 22.13 12.32
N GLY A 202 -16.20 22.94 12.45
CA GLY A 202 -16.10 23.98 13.48
C GLY A 202 -15.93 23.52 14.93
N ASP A 203 -16.13 22.24 15.23
CA ASP A 203 -15.83 21.66 16.52
C ASP A 203 -14.40 21.10 16.50
N ARG A 204 -13.46 21.90 16.93
CA ARG A 204 -12.04 21.51 17.09
C ARG A 204 -11.84 20.51 18.24
N THR A 205 -12.86 19.72 18.56
CA THR A 205 -12.79 18.75 19.66
C THR A 205 -11.75 17.66 19.42
N TRP A 206 -11.27 17.47 18.18
CA TRP A 206 -10.16 16.59 17.86
C TRP A 206 -8.81 17.11 18.41
N GLU A 207 -8.62 18.45 18.52
CA GLU A 207 -7.36 19.03 18.98
C GLU A 207 -7.04 18.67 20.44
N ALA A 208 -8.06 18.57 21.28
CA ALA A 208 -7.86 18.26 22.70
C ALA A 208 -7.80 16.76 23.04
N GLY A 209 -8.48 15.92 22.25
CA GLY A 209 -8.61 14.50 22.56
C GLY A 209 -7.70 13.56 21.76
N ALA A 210 -7.35 13.91 20.53
CA ALA A 210 -6.56 13.08 19.64
C ALA A 210 -5.05 13.28 19.87
N LEU A 211 -4.59 14.53 20.02
CA LEU A 211 -3.17 14.80 20.28
C LEU A 211 -2.76 14.39 21.71
N ALA A 212 -3.63 14.55 22.69
CA ALA A 212 -3.35 14.11 24.07
C ALA A 212 -3.19 12.58 24.25
N ARG A 213 -3.48 11.80 23.21
CA ARG A 213 -3.26 10.34 23.19
C ARG A 213 -2.05 9.92 22.37
N LEU A 214 -1.36 10.88 21.75
CA LEU A 214 -0.13 10.66 20.99
C LEU A 214 1.13 11.12 21.77
N GLU A 215 0.95 11.77 22.92
CA GLU A 215 1.98 12.02 23.94
C GLU A 215 2.03 10.86 24.95
#